data_4b6947cef5852eb23d2f51385c08e8ea
#
_entry.id   4b6947cef5852eb23d2f51385c08e8ea
#
_cell.length_a   1.000
_cell.length_b   1.000
_cell.length_c   1.000
_cell.angle_alpha   90.00
_cell.angle_beta   90.00
_cell.angle_gamma   90.00
#
_symmetry.space_group_name_H-M   'P 1'
#
loop_
_entity.id
_entity.type
_entity.pdbx_description
1 polymer ?
#
loop_
_entity_poly.entity_id
_entity_poly.type
_entity_poly.pdbx_seq_one_letter_code
_entity_poly.pdbx_strand_id
1 'polypeptide(L)'
;MKAERDPSGARRHRWPAPLAGAMLADPRLGESGPELFNPAHYGERARPVDAGGRQAAWFVQGQGWQGVLRRYRRGGLIARLSRDTYLWAGEARTRSFREFRLLAAMRAQGLPVPAPLAAAYWRQGPTYRAAIVVERIPGVRPLAQALAEPLWQPVAEAIVRMHRAGVWHADLNAFNILIGSDGRVWLIDFDRGTQGGLSDRQRQGNLQRLRRSLVKVAGEDGERFWLKLRDSYWTAWGVGVQP
;
A
#
# COMPACT_ATOMS: atom_id res chain seq x y z
N MET A 1 17.11 24.16 -10.42
CA MET A 1 15.81 24.12 -9.69
C MET A 1 16.08 23.53 -8.31
N LYS A 2 15.94 24.28 -7.19
CA LYS A 2 16.19 23.74 -5.84
C LYS A 2 15.09 22.71 -5.55
N ALA A 3 15.46 21.45 -5.41
CA ALA A 3 14.55 20.42 -4.93
C ALA A 3 14.25 20.70 -3.43
N GLU A 4 13.00 20.97 -3.13
CA GLU A 4 12.52 21.10 -1.77
C GLU A 4 12.42 19.70 -1.14
N ARG A 5 12.85 19.52 0.10
CA ARG A 5 12.70 18.22 0.78
C ARG A 5 11.34 18.14 1.47
N ASP A 6 10.66 17.04 1.24
CA ASP A 6 9.43 16.68 1.94
C ASP A 6 9.76 16.15 3.36
N PRO A 7 8.85 16.27 4.35
CA PRO A 7 9.06 15.69 5.68
C PRO A 7 9.37 14.18 5.70
N SER A 8 8.99 13.44 4.66
CA SER A 8 9.36 12.01 4.48
C SER A 8 10.79 11.80 4.02
N GLY A 9 11.60 12.86 3.82
CA GLY A 9 12.94 12.80 3.26
C GLY A 9 13.01 12.73 1.73
N ALA A 10 11.88 12.58 1.04
CA ALA A 10 11.79 12.54 -0.41
C ALA A 10 12.11 13.89 -1.05
N ARG A 11 12.61 13.86 -2.29
CA ARG A 11 12.74 15.06 -3.14
C ARG A 11 11.35 15.42 -3.68
N ARG A 12 10.96 16.69 -3.53
CA ARG A 12 9.74 17.24 -4.08
C ARG A 12 10.05 18.02 -5.35
N HIS A 13 9.36 17.67 -6.44
CA HIS A 13 9.48 18.34 -7.73
C HIS A 13 8.10 18.87 -8.15
N ARG A 14 8.03 20.12 -8.59
CA ARG A 14 6.84 20.69 -9.23
C ARG A 14 6.92 20.49 -10.74
N TRP A 15 5.78 20.23 -11.37
CA TRP A 15 5.74 20.18 -12.83
C TRP A 15 5.98 21.56 -13.41
N PRO A 16 6.74 21.67 -14.52
CA PRO A 16 6.83 22.90 -15.27
C PRO A 16 5.47 23.26 -15.89
N ALA A 17 5.22 24.57 -16.05
CA ALA A 17 4.03 25.02 -16.78
C ALA A 17 3.98 24.40 -18.20
N PRO A 18 2.80 24.08 -18.75
CA PRO A 18 1.46 24.35 -18.21
C PRO A 18 0.91 23.28 -17.26
N LEU A 19 1.68 22.26 -16.88
CA LEU A 19 1.22 21.20 -16.00
C LEU A 19 1.09 21.69 -14.56
N ALA A 20 -0.08 21.50 -13.96
CA ALA A 20 -0.30 21.76 -12.54
C ALA A 20 -0.18 20.46 -11.75
N GLY A 21 0.83 20.37 -10.87
CA GLY A 21 1.03 19.18 -10.06
C GLY A 21 2.45 19.09 -9.47
N ALA A 22 2.72 17.99 -8.82
CA ALA A 22 4.04 17.71 -8.26
C ALA A 22 4.26 16.21 -8.07
N MET A 23 5.51 15.84 -7.81
CA MET A 23 5.88 14.49 -7.38
C MET A 23 6.77 14.54 -6.14
N LEU A 24 6.71 13.45 -5.37
CA LEU A 24 7.71 13.05 -4.40
C LEU A 24 8.52 11.91 -5.00
N ALA A 25 9.83 11.92 -4.83
CA ALA A 25 10.71 10.85 -5.28
C ALA A 25 11.73 10.51 -4.20
N ASP A 26 11.96 9.23 -3.99
CA ASP A 26 13.07 8.73 -3.19
C ASP A 26 14.39 9.22 -3.83
N PRO A 27 15.34 9.73 -3.03
CA PRO A 27 16.64 10.17 -3.56
C PRO A 27 17.38 9.12 -4.39
N ARG A 28 17.14 7.84 -4.16
CA ARG A 28 17.74 6.72 -4.92
C ARG A 28 17.35 6.69 -6.40
N LEU A 29 16.23 7.33 -6.78
CA LEU A 29 15.80 7.38 -8.18
C LEU A 29 16.59 8.38 -9.05
N GLY A 30 17.48 9.18 -8.45
CA GLY A 30 18.26 10.19 -9.17
C GLY A 30 17.38 11.32 -9.72
N GLU A 31 17.75 11.86 -10.88
CA GLU A 31 16.92 12.82 -11.61
C GLU A 31 15.78 12.08 -12.31
N SER A 32 14.56 12.42 -11.97
CA SER A 32 13.36 11.75 -12.43
C SER A 32 12.23 12.75 -12.62
N GLY A 33 11.32 12.46 -13.54
CA GLY A 33 10.20 13.30 -13.89
C GLY A 33 8.87 12.52 -13.99
N PRO A 34 7.87 13.13 -14.63
CA PRO A 34 6.53 12.54 -14.77
C PRO A 34 6.51 11.23 -15.56
N GLU A 35 7.54 10.95 -16.35
CA GLU A 35 7.72 9.72 -17.12
C GLU A 35 7.72 8.46 -16.24
N LEU A 36 8.17 8.55 -14.99
CA LEU A 36 8.14 7.45 -14.02
C LEU A 36 6.73 6.82 -13.87
N PHE A 37 5.67 7.59 -14.14
CA PHE A 37 4.28 7.16 -13.98
C PHE A 37 3.63 6.72 -15.29
N ASN A 38 4.43 6.59 -16.36
CA ASN A 38 3.99 6.08 -17.64
C ASN A 38 4.60 4.70 -17.93
N PRO A 39 3.82 3.60 -17.95
CA PRO A 39 4.37 2.27 -18.27
C PRO A 39 5.12 2.22 -19.60
N ALA A 40 4.68 3.01 -20.61
CA ALA A 40 5.33 3.03 -21.92
C ALA A 40 6.79 3.55 -21.88
N HIS A 41 7.14 4.37 -20.86
CA HIS A 41 8.53 4.84 -20.66
C HIS A 41 9.51 3.68 -20.41
N TYR A 42 9.03 2.58 -19.84
CA TYR A 42 9.86 1.44 -19.47
C TYR A 42 10.01 0.41 -20.61
N GLY A 43 9.21 0.50 -21.66
CA GLY A 43 9.21 -0.50 -22.75
C GLY A 43 9.02 -1.92 -22.22
N GLU A 44 9.88 -2.85 -22.61
CA GLU A 44 9.83 -4.26 -22.17
C GLU A 44 10.09 -4.46 -20.66
N ARG A 45 10.61 -3.45 -19.99
CA ARG A 45 10.81 -3.44 -18.52
C ARG A 45 9.54 -3.10 -17.74
N ALA A 46 8.41 -2.90 -18.43
CA ALA A 46 7.09 -2.80 -17.82
C ALA A 46 6.27 -4.05 -18.14
N ARG A 47 5.69 -4.66 -17.11
CA ARG A 47 4.78 -5.81 -17.25
C ARG A 47 3.53 -5.57 -16.43
N PRO A 48 2.31 -5.84 -16.97
CA PRO A 48 1.10 -5.79 -16.16
C PRO A 48 1.21 -6.72 -14.95
N VAL A 49 0.63 -6.31 -13.84
CA VAL A 49 0.44 -7.22 -12.70
C VAL A 49 -0.80 -8.07 -12.98
N ASP A 50 -0.62 -9.38 -13.15
CA ASP A 50 -1.68 -10.36 -13.44
C ASP A 50 -2.56 -10.64 -12.20
N ALA A 51 -3.18 -9.63 -11.64
CA ALA A 51 -4.11 -9.78 -10.54
C ALA A 51 -5.49 -9.21 -10.92
N GLY A 52 -6.29 -10.07 -11.56
CA GLY A 52 -7.74 -9.86 -11.66
C GLY A 52 -8.20 -8.65 -12.47
N GLY A 53 -8.16 -8.73 -13.80
CA GLY A 53 -9.17 -8.14 -14.67
C GLY A 53 -9.21 -6.63 -14.89
N ARG A 54 -8.34 -5.82 -14.31
CA ARG A 54 -8.21 -4.38 -14.59
C ARG A 54 -6.76 -3.98 -14.49
N GLN A 55 -6.10 -3.72 -15.60
CA GLN A 55 -4.72 -3.24 -15.74
C GLN A 55 -4.47 -1.93 -14.95
N ALA A 56 -4.53 -1.99 -13.62
CA ALA A 56 -4.36 -0.85 -12.74
C ALA A 56 -2.95 -0.74 -12.17
N ALA A 57 -2.16 -1.83 -12.22
CA ALA A 57 -0.81 -1.90 -11.69
C ALA A 57 0.15 -2.53 -12.70
N TRP A 58 1.42 -2.11 -12.65
CA TRP A 58 2.49 -2.55 -13.51
C TRP A 58 3.74 -2.82 -12.69
N PHE A 59 4.38 -3.96 -12.91
CA PHE A 59 5.77 -4.12 -12.52
C PHE A 59 6.63 -3.28 -13.46
N VAL A 60 7.48 -2.43 -12.90
CA VAL A 60 8.39 -1.56 -13.65
C VAL A 60 9.81 -1.70 -13.11
N GLN A 61 10.79 -1.59 -14.00
CA GLN A 61 12.20 -1.72 -13.63
C GLN A 61 13.00 -0.50 -14.15
N GLY A 62 13.63 0.21 -13.23
CA GLY A 62 14.62 1.26 -13.50
C GLY A 62 16.06 0.77 -13.31
N GLN A 63 17.01 1.71 -13.29
CA GLN A 63 18.40 1.39 -12.98
C GLN A 63 18.56 1.13 -11.47
N GLY A 64 18.90 -0.12 -11.12
CA GLY A 64 19.13 -0.51 -9.73
C GLY A 64 17.89 -0.59 -8.83
N TRP A 65 16.67 -0.51 -9.39
CA TRP A 65 15.44 -0.66 -8.63
C TRP A 65 14.33 -1.37 -9.42
N GLN A 66 13.43 -2.01 -8.70
CA GLN A 66 12.20 -2.58 -9.23
C GLN A 66 11.01 -2.03 -8.45
N GLY A 67 9.92 -1.72 -9.14
CA GLY A 67 8.74 -1.13 -8.52
C GLY A 67 7.42 -1.68 -9.03
N VAL A 68 6.38 -1.36 -8.28
CA VAL A 68 4.99 -1.52 -8.68
C VAL A 68 4.42 -0.13 -8.89
N LEU A 69 4.17 0.23 -10.14
CA LEU A 69 3.46 1.45 -10.52
C LEU A 69 1.96 1.21 -10.43
N ARG A 70 1.26 2.05 -9.69
CA ARG A 70 -0.19 1.98 -9.52
C ARG A 70 -0.81 3.36 -9.72
N ARG A 71 -1.84 3.43 -10.58
CA ARG A 71 -2.71 4.60 -10.71
C ARG A 71 -3.92 4.45 -9.79
N TYR A 72 -4.26 5.50 -9.08
CA TYR A 72 -5.43 5.50 -8.21
C TYR A 72 -6.70 5.52 -9.06
N ARG A 73 -7.61 4.59 -8.79
CA ARG A 73 -8.90 4.48 -9.45
C ARG A 73 -10.01 4.42 -8.42
N ARG A 74 -11.16 5.03 -8.74
CA ARG A 74 -12.37 4.88 -7.93
C ARG A 74 -13.04 3.54 -8.23
N GLY A 75 -13.56 2.91 -7.16
CA GLY A 75 -14.48 1.78 -7.26
C GLY A 75 -15.94 2.21 -7.06
N GLY A 76 -16.89 1.30 -7.35
CA GLY A 76 -18.32 1.51 -7.11
C GLY A 76 -19.03 2.36 -8.17
N LEU A 77 -20.28 2.78 -7.87
CA LEU A 77 -21.17 3.51 -8.79
C LEU A 77 -20.59 4.86 -9.26
N ILE A 78 -19.80 5.54 -8.43
CA ILE A 78 -19.15 6.82 -8.76
C ILE A 78 -18.09 6.64 -9.87
N ALA A 79 -17.55 5.44 -10.04
CA ALA A 79 -16.61 5.11 -11.13
C ALA A 79 -17.24 5.21 -12.53
N ARG A 80 -18.56 5.27 -12.63
CA ARG A 80 -19.27 5.47 -13.92
C ARG A 80 -19.12 6.90 -14.44
N LEU A 81 -19.00 7.90 -13.53
CA LEU A 81 -18.86 9.32 -13.89
C LEU A 81 -17.39 9.77 -13.98
N SER A 82 -16.50 9.21 -13.14
CA SER A 82 -15.07 9.53 -13.18
C SER A 82 -14.26 8.41 -12.51
N ARG A 83 -13.51 7.66 -13.30
CA ARG A 83 -12.78 6.47 -12.85
C ARG A 83 -11.47 6.79 -12.10
N ASP A 84 -10.84 7.93 -12.35
CA ASP A 84 -9.47 8.23 -11.92
C ASP A 84 -9.26 9.65 -11.39
N THR A 85 -10.33 10.45 -11.24
CA THR A 85 -10.25 11.83 -10.75
C THR A 85 -10.83 11.97 -9.34
N TYR A 86 -10.18 12.82 -8.55
CA TYR A 86 -10.50 13.11 -7.14
C TYR A 86 -10.68 14.61 -6.94
N LEU A 87 -11.53 15.02 -6.00
CA LEU A 87 -11.68 16.42 -5.65
C LEU A 87 -10.39 16.95 -5.01
N TRP A 88 -9.96 18.12 -5.48
CA TRP A 88 -8.78 18.80 -4.94
C TRP A 88 -9.09 19.44 -3.60
N ALA A 89 -8.35 19.08 -2.58
CA ALA A 89 -8.42 19.64 -1.24
C ALA A 89 -7.04 20.03 -0.70
N GLY A 90 -6.11 20.34 -1.61
CA GLY A 90 -4.73 20.67 -1.30
C GLY A 90 -3.77 19.47 -1.50
N GLU A 91 -2.49 19.79 -1.77
CA GLU A 91 -1.43 18.83 -2.07
C GLU A 91 -1.25 17.77 -0.97
N ALA A 92 -1.21 18.21 0.29
CA ALA A 92 -1.01 17.32 1.43
C ALA A 92 -2.13 16.27 1.58
N ARG A 93 -3.30 16.54 1.00
CA ARG A 93 -4.47 15.65 1.04
C ARG A 93 -4.58 14.75 -0.19
N THR A 94 -3.67 14.83 -1.15
CA THR A 94 -3.67 13.90 -2.30
C THR A 94 -3.39 12.48 -1.83
N ARG A 95 -4.09 11.51 -2.42
CA ARG A 95 -4.00 10.10 -2.01
C ARG A 95 -2.56 9.56 -2.13
N SER A 96 -1.90 9.87 -3.25
CA SER A 96 -0.53 9.43 -3.52
C SER A 96 0.47 9.96 -2.51
N PHE A 97 0.40 11.25 -2.16
CA PHE A 97 1.33 11.85 -1.20
C PHE A 97 1.06 11.37 0.23
N ARG A 98 -0.21 11.18 0.59
CA ARG A 98 -0.56 10.62 1.90
C ARG A 98 -0.04 9.19 2.05
N GLU A 99 -0.27 8.34 1.06
CA GLU A 99 0.22 6.96 1.08
C GLU A 99 1.75 6.91 1.08
N PHE A 100 2.41 7.72 0.24
CA PHE A 100 3.87 7.80 0.20
C PHE A 100 4.46 8.13 1.59
N ARG A 101 3.94 9.19 2.22
CA ARG A 101 4.41 9.63 3.55
C ARG A 101 4.13 8.59 4.63
N LEU A 102 2.97 7.94 4.58
CA LEU A 102 2.61 6.87 5.50
C LEU A 102 3.58 5.68 5.36
N LEU A 103 3.83 5.22 4.14
CA LEU A 103 4.79 4.14 3.89
C LEU A 103 6.22 4.50 4.33
N ALA A 104 6.66 5.74 4.06
CA ALA A 104 7.96 6.22 4.51
C ALA A 104 8.08 6.20 6.05
N ALA A 105 7.07 6.70 6.75
CA ALA A 105 7.03 6.69 8.21
C ALA A 105 7.01 5.26 8.79
N MET A 106 6.25 4.36 8.18
CA MET A 106 6.20 2.95 8.58
C MET A 106 7.54 2.25 8.36
N ARG A 107 8.21 2.50 7.22
CA ARG A 107 9.55 1.96 6.94
C ARG A 107 10.59 2.47 7.93
N ALA A 108 10.56 3.77 8.27
CA ALA A 108 11.45 4.35 9.28
C ALA A 108 11.29 3.69 10.66
N GLN A 109 10.09 3.16 10.97
CA GLN A 109 9.79 2.39 12.18
C GLN A 109 10.08 0.88 12.02
N GLY A 110 10.66 0.45 10.90
CA GLY A 110 10.98 -0.95 10.63
C GLY A 110 9.77 -1.85 10.38
N LEU A 111 8.59 -1.30 10.01
CA LEU A 111 7.44 -2.12 9.68
C LEU A 111 7.64 -2.83 8.32
N PRO A 112 7.05 -4.02 8.15
CA PRO A 112 7.18 -4.82 6.93
C PRO A 112 6.25 -4.32 5.84
N VAL A 113 6.60 -3.19 5.24
CA VAL A 113 5.87 -2.56 4.12
C VAL A 113 6.84 -2.23 2.99
N PRO A 114 6.40 -2.17 1.72
CA PRO A 114 7.26 -1.77 0.62
C PRO A 114 7.75 -0.33 0.80
N ALA A 115 8.97 -0.03 0.37
CA ALA A 115 9.45 1.35 0.36
C ALA A 115 8.69 2.15 -0.70
N PRO A 116 8.23 3.38 -0.40
CA PRO A 116 7.71 4.27 -1.41
C PRO A 116 8.85 4.81 -2.27
N LEU A 117 8.77 4.65 -3.59
CA LEU A 117 9.78 5.11 -4.53
C LEU A 117 9.41 6.47 -5.13
N ALA A 118 8.19 6.61 -5.65
CA ALA A 118 7.70 7.89 -6.16
C ALA A 118 6.19 8.01 -6.01
N ALA A 119 5.69 9.22 -5.85
CA ALA A 119 4.27 9.53 -5.86
C ALA A 119 4.01 10.82 -6.61
N ALA A 120 2.92 10.89 -7.37
CA ALA A 120 2.59 12.09 -8.14
C ALA A 120 1.10 12.40 -8.11
N TYR A 121 0.79 13.67 -8.37
CA TYR A 121 -0.54 14.11 -8.71
C TYR A 121 -0.51 15.08 -9.89
N TRP A 122 -1.59 15.09 -10.67
CA TRP A 122 -1.85 16.00 -11.78
C TRP A 122 -3.20 16.66 -11.55
N ARG A 123 -3.19 17.98 -11.34
CA ARG A 123 -4.38 18.77 -11.06
C ARG A 123 -4.99 19.29 -12.36
N GLN A 124 -6.30 19.19 -12.47
CA GLN A 124 -7.13 19.78 -13.53
C GLN A 124 -8.32 20.50 -12.89
N GLY A 125 -8.24 21.83 -12.77
CA GLY A 125 -9.26 22.64 -12.11
C GLY A 125 -9.56 22.18 -10.68
N PRO A 126 -10.82 21.79 -10.35
CA PRO A 126 -11.22 21.35 -9.03
C PRO A 126 -10.89 19.87 -8.75
N THR A 127 -10.24 19.17 -9.69
CA THR A 127 -9.96 17.74 -9.57
C THR A 127 -8.47 17.43 -9.76
N TYR A 128 -8.05 16.21 -9.39
CA TYR A 128 -6.72 15.69 -9.65
C TYR A 128 -6.74 14.19 -9.94
N ARG A 129 -5.73 13.74 -10.66
CA ARG A 129 -5.34 12.32 -10.81
C ARG A 129 -4.09 12.06 -10.00
N ALA A 130 -3.86 10.79 -9.63
CA ALA A 130 -2.69 10.43 -8.84
C ALA A 130 -2.14 9.06 -9.22
N ALA A 131 -0.84 8.87 -8.97
CA ALA A 131 -0.14 7.59 -9.11
C ALA A 131 0.93 7.45 -8.03
N ILE A 132 1.31 6.21 -7.76
CA ILE A 132 2.40 5.86 -6.85
C ILE A 132 3.25 4.74 -7.45
N VAL A 133 4.54 4.77 -7.20
CA VAL A 133 5.47 3.67 -7.42
C VAL A 133 6.00 3.25 -6.06
N VAL A 134 5.80 1.99 -5.70
CA VAL A 134 6.35 1.39 -4.50
C VAL A 134 7.36 0.30 -4.88
N GLU A 135 8.30 0.00 -4.00
CA GLU A 135 9.26 -1.07 -4.19
C GLU A 135 8.56 -2.41 -4.47
N ARG A 136 9.03 -3.13 -5.48
CA ARG A 136 8.60 -4.50 -5.73
C ARG A 136 9.28 -5.44 -4.74
N ILE A 137 8.50 -6.23 -4.04
CA ILE A 137 9.00 -7.31 -3.19
C ILE A 137 9.04 -8.58 -4.05
N PRO A 138 10.23 -9.12 -4.35
CA PRO A 138 10.33 -10.31 -5.19
C PRO A 138 9.94 -11.57 -4.42
N GLY A 139 9.51 -12.62 -5.15
CA GLY A 139 9.27 -13.95 -4.58
C GLY A 139 8.15 -14.02 -3.53
N VAL A 140 7.18 -13.09 -3.59
CA VAL A 140 6.04 -13.07 -2.68
C VAL A 140 4.77 -13.56 -3.34
N ARG A 141 3.86 -14.10 -2.52
CA ARG A 141 2.49 -14.48 -2.90
C ARG A 141 1.49 -13.96 -1.87
N PRO A 142 0.24 -13.70 -2.25
CA PRO A 142 -0.80 -13.31 -1.29
C PRO A 142 -1.06 -14.41 -0.24
N LEU A 143 -1.35 -14.02 1.00
CA LEU A 143 -1.78 -14.93 2.06
C LEU A 143 -3.00 -15.77 1.61
N ALA A 144 -3.86 -15.22 0.77
CA ALA A 144 -5.00 -15.94 0.17
C ALA A 144 -4.59 -17.24 -0.55
N GLN A 145 -3.34 -17.39 -0.98
CA GLN A 145 -2.79 -18.57 -1.66
C GLN A 145 -1.97 -19.48 -0.72
N ALA A 146 -1.86 -19.14 0.56
CA ALA A 146 -0.98 -19.78 1.52
C ALA A 146 -1.69 -20.21 2.83
N LEU A 147 -3.03 -20.31 2.83
CA LEU A 147 -3.82 -20.58 4.04
C LEU A 147 -3.65 -21.99 4.60
N ALA A 148 -3.11 -22.94 3.82
CA ALA A 148 -2.76 -24.29 4.30
C ALA A 148 -1.49 -24.30 5.16
N GLU A 149 -0.68 -23.24 5.13
CA GLU A 149 0.59 -23.15 5.84
C GLU A 149 0.41 -22.55 7.24
N PRO A 150 1.29 -22.88 8.21
CA PRO A 150 1.21 -22.41 9.59
C PRO A 150 1.69 -20.96 9.75
N LEU A 151 1.13 -20.05 8.99
CA LEU A 151 1.55 -18.63 8.90
C LEU A 151 0.77 -17.69 9.83
N TRP A 152 -0.14 -18.21 10.67
CA TRP A 152 -0.98 -17.38 11.55
C TRP A 152 -0.16 -16.54 12.54
N GLN A 153 0.92 -17.09 13.11
CA GLN A 153 1.75 -16.36 14.06
C GLN A 153 2.53 -15.20 13.39
N PRO A 154 3.34 -15.40 12.33
CA PRO A 154 4.05 -14.28 11.69
C PRO A 154 3.10 -13.24 11.10
N VAL A 155 1.93 -13.63 10.61
CA VAL A 155 0.89 -12.69 10.14
C VAL A 155 0.34 -11.87 11.31
N ALA A 156 0.03 -12.52 12.45
CA ALA A 156 -0.46 -11.83 13.64
C ALA A 156 0.58 -10.82 14.15
N GLU A 157 1.85 -11.19 14.22
CA GLU A 157 2.94 -10.31 14.65
C GLU A 157 3.10 -9.09 13.75
N ALA A 158 3.02 -9.27 12.43
CA ALA A 158 3.07 -8.15 11.47
C ALA A 158 1.91 -7.16 11.69
N ILE A 159 0.69 -7.68 11.93
CA ILE A 159 -0.50 -6.86 12.21
C ILE A 159 -0.36 -6.16 13.57
N VAL A 160 0.13 -6.84 14.60
CA VAL A 160 0.37 -6.24 15.92
C VAL A 160 1.37 -5.09 15.82
N ARG A 161 2.48 -5.28 15.11
CA ARG A 161 3.47 -4.21 14.89
C ARG A 161 2.85 -3.00 14.19
N MET A 162 2.04 -3.22 13.15
CA MET A 162 1.30 -2.16 12.45
C MET A 162 0.36 -1.41 13.42
N HIS A 163 -0.43 -2.13 14.21
CA HIS A 163 -1.37 -1.53 15.15
C HIS A 163 -0.68 -0.80 16.29
N ARG A 164 0.45 -1.33 16.82
CA ARG A 164 1.26 -0.64 17.85
C ARG A 164 1.90 0.64 17.34
N ALA A 165 2.21 0.70 16.07
CA ALA A 165 2.66 1.94 15.42
C ALA A 165 1.52 2.96 15.17
N GLY A 166 0.32 2.68 15.67
CA GLY A 166 -0.86 3.54 15.50
C GLY A 166 -1.41 3.57 14.07
N VAL A 167 -1.09 2.57 13.25
CA VAL A 167 -1.52 2.55 11.84
C VAL A 167 -2.82 1.78 11.69
N TRP A 168 -3.81 2.45 11.08
CA TRP A 168 -5.05 1.85 10.61
C TRP A 168 -4.97 1.54 9.12
N HIS A 169 -5.27 0.32 8.74
CA HIS A 169 -5.31 -0.12 7.35
C HIS A 169 -6.76 -0.08 6.83
N ALA A 170 -7.03 0.73 5.82
CA ALA A 170 -8.40 0.91 5.32
C ALA A 170 -9.02 -0.36 4.72
N ASP A 171 -8.20 -1.29 4.22
CA ASP A 171 -8.64 -2.51 3.54
C ASP A 171 -7.76 -3.73 3.87
N LEU A 172 -7.58 -4.03 5.17
CA LEU A 172 -6.82 -5.22 5.59
C LEU A 172 -7.56 -6.50 5.18
N ASN A 173 -7.00 -7.24 4.23
CA ASN A 173 -7.57 -8.47 3.67
C ASN A 173 -6.46 -9.46 3.28
N ALA A 174 -6.84 -10.71 2.95
CA ALA A 174 -5.88 -11.78 2.65
C ALA A 174 -5.04 -11.54 1.37
N PHE A 175 -5.43 -10.64 0.48
CA PHE A 175 -4.67 -10.29 -0.71
C PHE A 175 -3.67 -9.15 -0.46
N ASN A 176 -3.90 -8.35 0.60
CA ASN A 176 -3.03 -7.24 1.01
C ASN A 176 -1.98 -7.65 2.06
N ILE A 177 -1.88 -8.94 2.33
CA ILE A 177 -0.83 -9.56 3.12
C ILE A 177 -0.05 -10.48 2.19
N LEU A 178 1.24 -10.21 2.01
CA LEU A 178 2.10 -11.01 1.15
C LEU A 178 3.07 -11.85 1.99
N ILE A 179 3.33 -13.05 1.53
CA ILE A 179 4.23 -14.01 2.17
C ILE A 179 5.42 -14.22 1.24
N GLY A 180 6.62 -13.96 1.74
CA GLY A 180 7.88 -14.25 1.07
C GLY A 180 8.23 -15.75 1.12
N SER A 181 9.09 -16.20 0.23
CA SER A 181 9.63 -17.57 0.24
C SER A 181 10.44 -17.89 1.51
N ASP A 182 10.89 -16.87 2.21
CA ASP A 182 11.57 -16.94 3.51
C ASP A 182 10.62 -16.86 4.72
N GLY A 183 9.30 -16.91 4.48
CA GLY A 183 8.27 -16.78 5.52
C GLY A 183 8.03 -15.35 6.02
N ARG A 184 8.74 -14.35 5.52
CA ARG A 184 8.49 -12.95 5.88
C ARG A 184 7.13 -12.50 5.42
N VAL A 185 6.46 -11.76 6.29
CA VAL A 185 5.15 -11.16 6.03
C VAL A 185 5.32 -9.70 5.64
N TRP A 186 4.62 -9.27 4.59
CA TRP A 186 4.57 -7.90 4.13
C TRP A 186 3.12 -7.40 4.06
N LEU A 187 2.90 -6.17 4.48
CA LEU A 187 1.60 -5.51 4.38
C LEU A 187 1.66 -4.49 3.25
N ILE A 188 0.66 -4.52 2.36
CA ILE A 188 0.61 -3.65 1.17
C ILE A 188 -0.73 -2.94 1.04
N ASP A 189 -0.80 -1.96 0.13
CA ASP A 189 -1.99 -1.17 -0.21
C ASP A 189 -2.56 -0.34 0.96
N PHE A 190 -1.77 0.64 1.38
CA PHE A 190 -2.16 1.60 2.43
C PHE A 190 -2.95 2.80 1.88
N ASP A 191 -3.58 2.66 0.71
CA ASP A 191 -4.48 3.69 0.20
C ASP A 191 -5.59 3.98 1.22
N ARG A 192 -5.75 5.24 1.60
CA ARG A 192 -6.60 5.73 2.70
C ARG A 192 -6.20 5.23 4.10
N GLY A 193 -5.08 4.56 4.26
CA GLY A 193 -4.50 4.26 5.56
C GLY A 193 -4.19 5.56 6.34
N THR A 194 -4.17 5.46 7.65
CA THR A 194 -3.84 6.59 8.54
C THR A 194 -2.92 6.14 9.66
N GLN A 195 -2.08 7.05 10.14
CA GLN A 195 -1.28 6.87 11.35
C GLN A 195 -1.68 7.92 12.39
N GLY A 196 -1.78 7.50 13.65
CA GLY A 196 -2.20 8.36 14.76
C GLY A 196 -2.70 7.52 15.94
N GLY A 197 -3.63 8.05 16.71
CA GLY A 197 -4.29 7.27 17.77
C GLY A 197 -5.20 6.21 17.17
N LEU A 198 -4.81 4.94 17.28
CA LEU A 198 -5.64 3.81 16.83
C LEU A 198 -6.60 3.38 17.94
N SER A 199 -7.89 3.59 17.75
CA SER A 199 -8.91 3.13 18.71
C SER A 199 -9.11 1.61 18.64
N ASP A 200 -9.60 1.02 19.74
CA ASP A 200 -9.95 -0.41 19.78
C ASP A 200 -10.98 -0.78 18.73
N ARG A 201 -11.95 0.10 18.46
CA ARG A 201 -12.94 -0.11 17.40
C ARG A 201 -12.30 -0.20 16.02
N GLN A 202 -11.31 0.65 15.71
CA GLN A 202 -10.59 0.60 14.44
C GLN A 202 -9.75 -0.67 14.33
N ARG A 203 -9.06 -1.05 15.41
CA ARG A 203 -8.26 -2.27 15.49
C ARG A 203 -9.13 -3.52 15.28
N GLN A 204 -10.23 -3.63 16.00
CA GLN A 204 -11.19 -4.72 15.81
C GLN A 204 -11.80 -4.72 14.40
N GLY A 205 -12.09 -3.53 13.84
CA GLY A 205 -12.58 -3.38 12.47
C GLY A 205 -11.62 -3.97 11.43
N ASN A 206 -10.30 -3.77 11.60
CA ASN A 206 -9.28 -4.39 10.76
C ASN A 206 -9.30 -5.91 10.88
N LEU A 207 -9.31 -6.44 12.09
CA LEU A 207 -9.32 -7.88 12.36
C LEU A 207 -10.58 -8.55 11.77
N GLN A 208 -11.74 -7.96 11.97
CA GLN A 208 -13.01 -8.49 11.42
C GLN A 208 -13.06 -8.42 9.89
N ARG A 209 -12.45 -7.41 9.28
CA ARG A 209 -12.33 -7.35 7.82
C ARG A 209 -11.44 -8.47 7.30
N LEU A 210 -10.31 -8.72 7.96
CA LEU A 210 -9.42 -9.84 7.60
C LEU A 210 -10.14 -11.17 7.72
N ARG A 211 -10.84 -11.44 8.84
CA ARG A 211 -11.65 -12.65 9.02
C ARG A 211 -12.62 -12.89 7.86
N ARG A 212 -13.42 -11.85 7.52
CA ARG A 212 -14.36 -11.97 6.39
C ARG A 212 -13.66 -12.29 5.07
N SER A 213 -12.47 -11.75 4.86
CA SER A 213 -11.67 -12.04 3.67
C SER A 213 -11.16 -13.48 3.66
N LEU A 214 -10.66 -13.99 4.77
CA LEU A 214 -10.17 -15.38 4.91
C LEU A 214 -11.29 -16.38 4.66
N VAL A 215 -12.45 -16.17 5.30
CA VAL A 215 -13.65 -17.03 5.12
C VAL A 215 -14.15 -16.96 3.67
N LYS A 216 -14.16 -15.79 3.06
CA LYS A 216 -14.57 -15.64 1.65
C LYS A 216 -13.66 -16.41 0.69
N VAL A 217 -12.35 -16.48 0.99
CA VAL A 217 -11.35 -17.16 0.16
C VAL A 217 -11.39 -18.67 0.33
N ALA A 218 -11.52 -19.17 1.56
CA ALA A 218 -11.30 -20.59 1.86
C ALA A 218 -12.36 -21.22 2.79
N GLY A 219 -13.51 -20.58 2.97
CA GLY A 219 -14.59 -21.15 3.76
C GLY A 219 -14.16 -21.55 5.18
N GLU A 220 -14.38 -22.81 5.54
CA GLU A 220 -14.02 -23.36 6.87
C GLU A 220 -12.51 -23.34 7.14
N ASP A 221 -11.67 -23.58 6.12
CA ASP A 221 -10.20 -23.47 6.26
C ASP A 221 -9.79 -22.03 6.60
N GLY A 222 -10.43 -21.06 5.98
CA GLY A 222 -10.25 -19.65 6.29
C GLY A 222 -10.65 -19.31 7.72
N GLU A 223 -11.74 -19.89 8.23
CA GLU A 223 -12.16 -19.71 9.62
C GLU A 223 -11.19 -20.41 10.58
N ARG A 224 -10.73 -21.63 10.28
CA ARG A 224 -9.71 -22.32 11.09
C ARG A 224 -8.40 -21.53 11.17
N PHE A 225 -7.95 -20.98 10.05
CA PHE A 225 -6.77 -20.10 10.01
C PHE A 225 -6.98 -18.85 10.85
N TRP A 226 -8.17 -18.22 10.75
CA TRP A 226 -8.53 -17.04 11.53
C TRP A 226 -8.49 -17.28 13.03
N LEU A 227 -9.03 -18.39 13.53
CA LEU A 227 -9.04 -18.70 14.96
C LEU A 227 -7.61 -18.72 15.52
N LYS A 228 -6.68 -19.40 14.85
CA LYS A 228 -5.26 -19.46 15.23
C LYS A 228 -4.58 -18.10 15.14
N LEU A 229 -4.88 -17.32 14.09
CA LEU A 229 -4.34 -15.96 13.91
C LEU A 229 -4.84 -15.04 15.04
N ARG A 230 -6.12 -15.09 15.37
CA ARG A 230 -6.71 -14.31 16.45
C ARG A 230 -6.01 -14.58 17.78
N ASP A 231 -5.81 -15.84 18.13
CA ASP A 231 -5.18 -16.25 19.39
C ASP A 231 -3.71 -15.79 19.42
N SER A 232 -2.97 -15.97 18.33
CA SER A 232 -1.61 -15.45 18.17
C SER A 232 -1.56 -13.91 18.26
N TYR A 233 -2.56 -13.21 17.70
CA TYR A 233 -2.64 -11.76 17.76
C TYR A 233 -2.80 -11.27 19.20
N TRP A 234 -3.72 -11.85 19.97
CA TRP A 234 -3.95 -11.43 21.35
C TRP A 234 -2.77 -11.78 22.26
N THR A 235 -2.16 -12.93 22.06
CA THR A 235 -0.90 -13.30 22.74
C THR A 235 0.20 -12.28 22.47
N ALA A 236 0.43 -11.95 21.19
CA ALA A 236 1.42 -10.95 20.80
C ALA A 236 1.06 -9.53 21.25
N TRP A 237 -0.24 -9.21 21.38
CA TRP A 237 -0.71 -7.93 21.89
C TRP A 237 -0.48 -7.77 23.40
N GLY A 238 -0.24 -8.85 24.12
CA GLY A 238 -0.02 -8.85 25.58
C GLY A 238 -1.31 -8.92 26.41
N VAL A 239 -2.42 -9.32 25.80
CA VAL A 239 -3.65 -9.69 26.50
C VAL A 239 -3.75 -11.20 26.41
N GLY A 240 -3.62 -11.89 27.56
CA GLY A 240 -3.87 -13.34 27.60
C GLY A 240 -5.24 -13.65 27.00
N VAL A 241 -5.32 -14.80 26.29
CA VAL A 241 -6.56 -15.26 25.66
C VAL A 241 -7.66 -15.27 26.73
N GLN A 242 -8.57 -14.31 26.71
CA GLN A 242 -9.81 -14.44 27.44
C GLN A 242 -10.69 -15.42 26.65
N PRO A 243 -11.26 -16.44 27.34
CA PRO A 243 -12.04 -17.50 26.75
C PRO A 243 -13.28 -17.03 26.01
#